data_bb1883230582e8ffcf9868f18cd7413d
#
_entry.id   bb1883230582e8ffcf9868f18cd7413d
#
_cell.length_a   1.000
_cell.length_b   1.000
_cell.length_c   1.000
_cell.angle_alpha   90.00
_cell.angle_beta   90.00
_cell.angle_gamma   90.00
#
_symmetry.space_group_name_H-M   'P 1'
#
loop_
_entity.id
_entity.type
_entity.pdbx_description
1 polymer ?
#
loop_
_entity_poly.entity_id
_entity_poly.type
_entity_poly.pdbx_seq_one_letter_code
_entity_poly.pdbx_strand_id
1 'polypeptide(L)'
;MRDYQAVVRVRHQGLNLAEHPRELDAVTGELVDYGATAQMWDGVTEWTLTVRVPSLWDVAATAGRAVRAAYHSAGWTVNVVRADAWQVTEWEQAKGLGE
;
A
#
# COMPACT_ATOMS: atom_id res chain seq x y z
N MET A 1 -14.30 -7.55 13.09
CA MET A 1 -13.23 -7.07 12.22
C MET A 1 -12.46 -5.97 12.90
N ARG A 2 -11.19 -5.87 12.61
CA ARG A 2 -10.30 -4.86 13.20
C ARG A 2 -9.58 -4.12 12.09
N ASP A 3 -9.16 -2.90 12.41
CA ASP A 3 -8.35 -2.09 11.50
C ASP A 3 -6.87 -2.39 11.71
N TYR A 4 -6.18 -2.62 10.62
CA TYR A 4 -4.74 -2.88 10.62
C TYR A 4 -4.05 -1.94 9.65
N GLN A 5 -2.83 -1.53 10.02
CA GLN A 5 -1.96 -0.83 9.08
C GLN A 5 -1.19 -1.86 8.26
N ALA A 6 -1.12 -1.61 6.96
CA ALA A 6 -0.33 -2.41 6.05
C ALA A 6 0.65 -1.51 5.31
N VAL A 7 1.84 -2.04 5.07
CA VAL A 7 2.85 -1.39 4.24
C VAL A 7 3.14 -2.33 3.09
N VAL A 8 2.85 -1.89 1.87
CA VAL A 8 3.02 -2.69 0.66
C VAL A 8 4.05 -2.01 -0.24
N ARG A 9 5.16 -2.71 -0.48
CA ARG A 9 6.21 -2.23 -1.37
C ARG A 9 6.05 -2.86 -2.74
N VAL A 10 6.03 -2.02 -3.76
CA VAL A 10 5.83 -2.42 -5.14
C VAL A 10 7.06 -2.02 -5.94
N ARG A 11 7.56 -2.94 -6.75
CA ARG A 11 8.61 -2.65 -7.73
C ARG A 11 8.01 -2.67 -9.13
N HIS A 12 8.29 -1.62 -9.88
CA HIS A 12 7.89 -1.51 -11.28
C HIS A 12 9.14 -1.23 -12.12
N GLN A 13 9.50 -2.19 -12.94
CA GLN A 13 10.73 -2.13 -13.73
C GLN A 13 10.64 -1.05 -14.80
N GLY A 14 11.67 -0.21 -14.86
CA GLY A 14 11.81 0.81 -15.90
C GLY A 14 10.80 1.93 -15.85
N LEU A 15 9.93 1.94 -14.83
CA LEU A 15 8.91 2.95 -14.67
C LEU A 15 9.06 3.63 -13.32
N ASN A 16 8.97 4.94 -13.31
CA ASN A 16 8.91 5.72 -12.09
C ASN A 16 7.50 6.34 -12.00
N LEU A 17 6.72 5.91 -11.03
CA LEU A 17 5.35 6.38 -10.89
C LEU A 17 5.27 7.90 -10.71
N ALA A 18 6.29 8.52 -10.11
CA ALA A 18 6.37 9.96 -9.95
C ALA A 18 6.44 10.71 -11.30
N GLU A 19 6.90 10.06 -12.36
CA GLU A 19 6.96 10.62 -13.72
C GLU A 19 5.67 10.39 -14.50
N HIS A 20 4.70 9.69 -13.90
CA HIS A 20 3.44 9.33 -14.54
C HIS A 20 2.25 9.80 -13.67
N PRO A 21 1.99 11.11 -13.62
CA PRO A 21 0.98 11.67 -12.68
C PRO A 21 -0.44 11.14 -12.90
N ARG A 22 -0.81 10.78 -14.14
CA ARG A 22 -2.14 10.23 -14.41
C ARG A 22 -2.31 8.85 -13.78
N GLU A 23 -1.29 8.02 -13.93
CA GLU A 23 -1.27 6.67 -13.37
C GLU A 23 -1.19 6.74 -11.83
N LEU A 24 -0.40 7.66 -11.30
CA LEU A 24 -0.34 7.90 -9.86
C LEU A 24 -1.71 8.30 -9.32
N ASP A 25 -2.40 9.23 -9.98
CA ASP A 25 -3.73 9.65 -9.58
C ASP A 25 -4.74 8.50 -9.65
N ALA A 26 -4.66 7.67 -10.69
CA ALA A 26 -5.54 6.53 -10.84
C ALA A 26 -5.33 5.50 -9.74
N VAL A 27 -4.09 5.16 -9.42
CA VAL A 27 -3.76 4.23 -8.34
C VAL A 27 -4.19 4.79 -6.99
N THR A 28 -3.89 6.05 -6.73
CA THR A 28 -4.27 6.73 -5.48
C THR A 28 -5.79 6.76 -5.33
N GLY A 29 -6.51 7.05 -6.40
CA GLY A 29 -7.97 7.07 -6.41
C GLY A 29 -8.58 5.71 -6.07
N GLU A 30 -8.02 4.64 -6.59
CA GLU A 30 -8.47 3.28 -6.27
C GLU A 30 -8.19 2.90 -4.81
N LEU A 31 -7.19 3.51 -4.18
CA LEU A 31 -6.79 3.20 -2.80
C LEU A 31 -7.30 4.22 -1.78
N VAL A 32 -8.10 5.20 -2.21
CA VAL A 32 -8.56 6.29 -1.34
C VAL A 32 -9.35 5.78 -0.13
N ASP A 33 -10.17 4.76 -0.31
CA ASP A 33 -10.99 4.20 0.76
C ASP A 33 -10.16 3.50 1.85
N TYR A 34 -8.90 3.20 1.54
CA TYR A 34 -7.97 2.60 2.50
C TYR A 34 -7.13 3.63 3.22
N GLY A 35 -7.34 4.92 2.97
CA GLY A 35 -6.53 5.99 3.54
C GLY A 35 -5.07 5.90 3.12
N ALA A 36 -4.82 5.49 1.88
CA ALA A 36 -3.47 5.17 1.42
C ALA A 36 -2.60 6.41 1.24
N THR A 37 -1.34 6.28 1.65
CA THR A 37 -0.28 7.24 1.35
C THR A 37 0.89 6.52 0.71
N ALA A 38 1.70 7.23 -0.06
CA ALA A 38 2.81 6.62 -0.78
C ALA A 38 4.12 7.37 -0.57
N GLN A 39 5.22 6.60 -0.51
CA GLN A 39 6.57 7.10 -0.63
C GLN A 39 7.21 6.45 -1.85
N MET A 40 7.97 7.21 -2.61
CA MET A 40 8.51 6.75 -3.88
C MET A 40 10.02 6.92 -3.94
N TRP A 41 10.68 5.89 -4.45
CA TRP A 41 12.10 5.88 -4.80
C TRP A 41 12.22 5.39 -6.25
N ASP A 42 13.42 5.39 -6.79
CA ASP A 42 13.63 4.89 -8.14
C ASP A 42 13.16 3.43 -8.29
N GLY A 43 12.14 3.24 -9.11
CA GLY A 43 11.59 1.92 -9.40
C GLY A 43 10.82 1.26 -8.26
N VAL A 44 10.63 1.95 -7.14
CA VAL A 44 9.95 1.39 -5.97
C VAL A 44 8.95 2.39 -5.42
N THR A 45 7.75 1.92 -5.10
CA THR A 45 6.75 2.70 -4.38
C THR A 45 6.32 1.91 -3.14
N GLU A 46 6.26 2.57 -2.01
CA GLU A 46 5.78 1.98 -0.76
C GLU A 46 4.46 2.62 -0.38
N TRP A 47 3.41 1.82 -0.32
CA TRP A 47 2.07 2.25 0.07
C TRP A 47 1.80 1.88 1.52
N THR A 48 1.33 2.86 2.29
CA THR A 48 0.81 2.64 3.64
C THR A 48 -0.69 2.80 3.59
N LEU A 49 -1.42 1.79 4.03
CA LEU A 49 -2.88 1.79 3.96
C LEU A 49 -3.48 1.08 5.17
N THR A 50 -4.74 1.40 5.46
CA THR A 50 -5.51 0.76 6.52
C THR A 50 -6.47 -0.24 5.89
N VAL A 51 -6.43 -1.48 6.36
CA VAL A 51 -7.36 -2.52 5.93
C VAL A 51 -8.16 -3.04 7.10
N ARG A 52 -9.41 -3.41 6.85
CA ARG A 52 -10.30 -3.96 7.86
C ARG A 52 -10.56 -5.42 7.56
N VAL A 53 -10.00 -6.28 8.39
CA VAL A 53 -10.03 -7.73 8.21
C VAL A 53 -10.23 -8.43 9.55
N PRO A 54 -10.63 -9.73 9.55
CA PRO A 54 -10.86 -10.47 10.78
C PRO A 54 -9.60 -10.70 11.63
N SER A 55 -8.44 -10.86 10.98
CA SER A 55 -7.20 -11.19 11.69
C SER A 55 -5.98 -10.58 11.04
N LEU A 56 -4.90 -10.46 11.81
CA LEU A 56 -3.60 -9.99 11.33
C LEU A 56 -3.09 -10.81 10.15
N TRP A 57 -3.39 -12.10 10.12
CA TRP A 57 -2.92 -13.02 9.07
C TRP A 57 -3.51 -12.69 7.69
N ASP A 58 -4.67 -12.01 7.65
CA ASP A 58 -5.32 -11.65 6.39
C ASP A 58 -4.84 -10.32 5.82
N VAL A 59 -4.10 -9.54 6.59
CA VAL A 59 -3.74 -8.16 6.24
C VAL A 59 -2.87 -8.08 5.01
N ALA A 60 -1.76 -8.82 4.99
CA ALA A 60 -0.79 -8.75 3.90
C ALA A 60 -1.42 -9.18 2.57
N ALA A 61 -2.19 -10.26 2.57
CA ALA A 61 -2.85 -10.76 1.37
C ALA A 61 -3.89 -9.77 0.86
N THR A 62 -4.70 -9.20 1.75
CA THR A 62 -5.74 -8.23 1.41
C THR A 62 -5.13 -6.94 0.87
N ALA A 63 -4.14 -6.38 1.58
CA ALA A 63 -3.48 -5.16 1.16
C ALA A 63 -2.71 -5.33 -0.15
N GLY A 64 -1.99 -6.44 -0.30
CA GLY A 64 -1.25 -6.76 -1.51
C GLY A 64 -2.16 -6.86 -2.73
N ARG A 65 -3.31 -7.53 -2.58
CA ARG A 65 -4.29 -7.62 -3.66
C ARG A 65 -4.91 -6.27 -4.01
N ALA A 66 -5.22 -5.46 -3.01
CA ALA A 66 -5.79 -4.13 -3.23
C ALA A 66 -4.83 -3.24 -4.03
N VAL A 67 -3.55 -3.22 -3.64
CA VAL A 67 -2.53 -2.44 -4.34
C VAL A 67 -2.32 -2.96 -5.75
N ARG A 68 -2.19 -4.28 -5.92
CA ARG A 68 -2.02 -4.88 -7.26
C ARG A 68 -3.21 -4.54 -8.17
N ALA A 69 -4.43 -4.64 -7.66
CA ALA A 69 -5.64 -4.33 -8.42
C ALA A 69 -5.67 -2.85 -8.83
N ALA A 70 -5.24 -1.95 -7.95
CA ALA A 70 -5.17 -0.53 -8.25
C ALA A 70 -4.22 -0.23 -9.41
N TYR A 71 -3.03 -0.84 -9.42
CA TYR A 71 -2.09 -0.69 -10.54
C TYR A 71 -2.64 -1.29 -11.82
N HIS A 72 -3.26 -2.46 -11.71
CA HIS A 72 -3.86 -3.13 -12.87
C HIS A 72 -4.96 -2.27 -13.50
N SER A 73 -5.78 -1.62 -12.69
CA SER A 73 -6.81 -0.69 -13.16
C SER A 73 -6.21 0.52 -13.89
N ALA A 74 -4.99 0.92 -13.52
CA ALA A 74 -4.25 1.97 -14.21
C ALA A 74 -3.51 1.49 -15.46
N GLY A 75 -3.63 0.20 -15.79
CA GLY A 75 -3.00 -0.39 -16.97
C GLY A 75 -1.60 -0.93 -16.74
N TRP A 76 -1.17 -1.05 -15.48
CA TRP A 76 0.19 -1.49 -15.16
C TRP A 76 0.18 -2.83 -14.44
N THR A 77 1.14 -3.69 -14.82
CA THR A 77 1.44 -4.92 -14.09
C THR A 77 2.67 -4.66 -13.22
N VAL A 78 2.56 -4.94 -11.92
CA VAL A 78 3.64 -4.69 -10.97
C VAL A 78 3.85 -5.91 -10.08
N ASN A 79 5.04 -5.98 -9.47
CA ASN A 79 5.37 -7.00 -8.49
C ASN A 79 5.27 -6.41 -7.08
N VAL A 80 4.48 -7.03 -6.23
CA VAL A 80 4.49 -6.75 -4.80
C VAL A 80 5.68 -7.50 -4.21
N VAL A 81 6.67 -6.75 -3.72
CA VAL A 81 7.92 -7.34 -3.23
C VAL A 81 7.98 -7.44 -1.72
N ARG A 82 7.10 -6.72 -1.04
CA ARG A 82 7.01 -6.77 0.42
C ARG A 82 5.62 -6.33 0.87
N ALA A 83 5.08 -7.02 1.87
CA ALA A 83 3.85 -6.61 2.52
C ALA A 83 4.00 -6.88 4.02
N ASP A 84 3.95 -5.82 4.82
CA ASP A 84 4.02 -5.87 6.27
C ASP A 84 2.67 -5.51 6.87
N ALA A 85 2.35 -6.12 8.00
CA ALA A 85 1.07 -5.95 8.68
C ALA A 85 1.31 -5.58 10.15
N TRP A 86 0.54 -4.61 10.62
CA TRP A 86 0.64 -4.12 11.99
C TRP A 86 -0.75 -3.89 12.55
N GLN A 87 -0.96 -4.20 13.82
CA GLN A 87 -2.10 -3.62 14.53
C GLN A 87 -1.90 -2.12 14.63
N VAL A 88 -3.00 -1.35 14.58
CA VAL A 88 -2.90 0.12 14.60
C VAL A 88 -2.12 0.62 15.82
N THR A 89 -2.37 0.05 16.97
CA THR A 89 -1.66 0.41 18.21
C THR A 89 -0.15 0.15 18.12
N GLU A 90 0.24 -1.00 17.57
CA GLU A 90 1.65 -1.34 17.37
C GLU A 90 2.31 -0.45 16.34
N TRP A 91 1.57 -0.08 15.29
CA TRP A 91 2.05 0.85 14.28
C TRP A 91 2.38 2.21 14.88
N GLU A 92 1.48 2.74 15.71
CA GLU A 92 1.69 4.01 16.37
C GLU A 92 2.91 3.98 17.29
N GLN A 93 3.10 2.90 18.03
CA GLN A 93 4.28 2.72 18.90
C GLN A 93 5.56 2.63 18.09
N ALA A 94 5.56 1.89 16.99
CA ALA A 94 6.72 1.75 16.12
C ALA A 94 7.14 3.07 15.48
N LYS A 95 6.18 4.00 15.28
CA LYS A 95 6.44 5.34 14.74
C LYS A 95 6.65 6.38 15.83
N GLY A 96 6.57 6.01 17.10
CA GLY A 96 6.71 6.95 18.22
C GLY A 96 5.51 7.88 18.41
N LEU A 97 4.37 7.55 17.82
CA LEU A 97 3.19 8.40 17.85
C LEU A 97 2.35 8.24 19.13
N GLY A 98 2.55 7.15 19.87
CA GLY A 98 1.80 6.84 21.08
C GLY A 98 2.49 7.24 22.37
N GLU A 99 3.58 7.94 22.29
CA GLU A 99 4.35 8.37 23.47
C GLU A 99 3.75 9.57 24.18
#